data_af5835579fef08c5c86efacb5de0956e
#
_entry.id   af5835579fef08c5c86efacb5de0956e
#
_cell.length_a   1.000
_cell.length_b   1.000
_cell.length_c   1.000
_cell.angle_alpha   90.00
_cell.angle_beta   90.00
_cell.angle_gamma   90.00
#
_symmetry.space_group_name_H-M   'P 1'
#
loop_
_entity.id
_entity.type
_entity.pdbx_description
1 polymer ?
#
loop_
_entity_poly.entity_id
_entity_poly.type
_entity_poly.pdbx_seq_one_letter_code
_entity_poly.pdbx_strand_id
1 'polypeptide(L)'
;MPKKPSESALPLKASKAPKSASTREKKASSEANKPSSRAGKASSVSEPKRRKDGVATRERILDVARALIRKKGFDAASMREIASRAEVSLGLAYHYFASKDAIPMALYAEHITKHAELAREALKTRTDLAERIEAAMLTGLDARANDRPVLHVMARTVLDFDSPASLFAKETHALREASIGLFRDVVTHDTVLEELREPLALALWTMHLGILLRFVHDDSPGQKETRLLIEKSARLVRDLVFMLGLPFVEPLRASLLDVLTQGGLLNATLNPHAVASTIPTHGTNPPDATTSNGPHNA
;
A
#
# COMPACT_ATOMS: atom_id res chain seq x y z
N MET A 1 -16.76 -47.26 -24.92
CA MET A 1 -17.98 -47.62 -24.17
C MET A 1 -17.87 -47.11 -22.76
N PRO A 2 -18.80 -46.30 -22.31
CA PRO A 2 -18.76 -45.56 -21.07
C PRO A 2 -19.43 -46.33 -19.92
N LYS A 3 -19.02 -46.04 -18.68
CA LYS A 3 -19.86 -46.31 -17.52
C LYS A 3 -20.08 -45.03 -16.74
N LYS A 4 -21.34 -44.68 -16.65
CA LYS A 4 -21.96 -43.58 -15.91
C LYS A 4 -22.37 -44.07 -14.49
N PRO A 5 -22.91 -43.20 -13.65
CA PRO A 5 -22.54 -42.94 -12.26
C PRO A 5 -23.50 -43.55 -11.25
N SER A 6 -23.22 -43.45 -9.96
CA SER A 6 -24.24 -43.68 -8.93
C SER A 6 -24.35 -42.44 -8.03
N GLU A 7 -25.49 -41.90 -8.12
CA GLU A 7 -26.20 -40.93 -7.28
C GLU A 7 -26.50 -41.57 -5.92
N SER A 8 -26.28 -40.86 -4.86
CA SER A 8 -26.92 -41.15 -3.56
C SER A 8 -27.19 -39.86 -2.80
N ALA A 9 -28.46 -39.72 -2.52
CA ALA A 9 -29.18 -38.56 -2.04
C ALA A 9 -28.98 -38.31 -0.56
N LEU A 10 -29.28 -37.05 -0.17
CA LEU A 10 -29.49 -36.44 1.13
C LEU A 10 -30.40 -37.22 2.09
N PRO A 11 -30.35 -36.85 3.43
CA PRO A 11 -31.52 -36.06 3.86
C PRO A 11 -31.19 -34.85 4.76
N LEU A 12 -32.00 -33.83 4.54
CA LEU A 12 -32.28 -32.69 5.39
C LEU A 12 -32.78 -33.12 6.79
N LYS A 13 -32.36 -32.41 7.85
CA LYS A 13 -33.12 -32.28 9.07
C LYS A 13 -33.23 -30.82 9.49
N ALA A 14 -34.49 -30.45 9.70
CA ALA A 14 -35.01 -29.13 10.00
C ALA A 14 -34.87 -28.74 11.49
N SER A 15 -34.72 -27.44 11.69
CA SER A 15 -35.46 -26.54 12.57
C SER A 15 -35.66 -26.90 14.05
N LYS A 16 -35.17 -26.03 14.93
CA LYS A 16 -35.94 -25.54 16.07
C LYS A 16 -35.47 -24.16 16.51
N ALA A 17 -36.39 -23.22 16.42
CA ALA A 17 -36.29 -21.85 16.93
C ALA A 17 -36.67 -21.76 18.44
N PRO A 18 -36.32 -20.65 19.11
CA PRO A 18 -36.39 -20.53 20.55
C PRO A 18 -37.71 -19.92 21.03
N LYS A 19 -38.03 -20.20 22.28
CA LYS A 19 -39.15 -19.58 23.00
C LYS A 19 -38.68 -18.47 23.96
N SER A 20 -39.44 -17.44 23.93
CA SER A 20 -39.56 -16.18 24.63
C SER A 20 -39.59 -16.23 26.17
N ALA A 21 -39.06 -15.13 26.73
CA ALA A 21 -39.60 -14.25 27.78
C ALA A 21 -39.80 -14.76 29.22
N SER A 22 -39.20 -14.04 30.15
CA SER A 22 -39.92 -13.64 31.40
C SER A 22 -39.26 -12.41 32.02
N THR A 23 -40.02 -11.36 32.03
CA THR A 23 -39.92 -10.12 32.78
C THR A 23 -39.99 -10.40 34.29
N ARG A 24 -39.15 -9.77 35.10
CA ARG A 24 -39.45 -9.50 36.49
C ARG A 24 -38.83 -8.20 37.00
N GLU A 25 -39.67 -7.20 37.10
CA GLU A 25 -39.46 -5.97 37.89
C GLU A 25 -39.45 -6.24 39.39
N LYS A 26 -38.85 -5.27 40.08
CA LYS A 26 -38.97 -4.74 41.45
C LYS A 26 -37.70 -4.95 42.25
N LYS A 27 -37.11 -3.98 42.94
CA LYS A 27 -37.68 -2.90 43.75
C LYS A 27 -36.53 -1.97 44.16
N ALA A 28 -36.79 -0.70 44.18
CA ALA A 28 -35.94 0.33 44.75
C ALA A 28 -35.86 0.23 46.28
N SER A 29 -34.69 0.48 46.85
CA SER A 29 -34.60 1.10 48.18
C SER A 29 -33.33 1.93 48.28
N SER A 30 -33.55 3.18 48.63
CA SER A 30 -32.59 4.21 48.95
C SER A 30 -31.86 3.90 50.24
N GLU A 31 -30.55 4.10 50.27
CA GLU A 31 -29.87 4.55 51.48
C GLU A 31 -28.62 5.33 51.11
N ALA A 32 -28.57 6.56 51.61
CA ALA A 32 -27.45 7.46 51.54
C ALA A 32 -26.36 7.06 52.54
N ASN A 33 -25.09 7.02 52.11
CA ASN A 33 -24.03 7.22 53.09
C ASN A 33 -22.71 7.74 52.45
N LYS A 34 -22.32 8.89 52.95
CA LYS A 34 -21.02 9.56 53.15
C LYS A 34 -19.83 9.30 52.24
N PRO A 35 -19.13 10.36 51.84
CA PRO A 35 -17.89 10.26 51.07
C PRO A 35 -16.68 9.91 51.97
N SER A 36 -16.09 8.76 51.69
CA SER A 36 -14.77 8.39 52.21
C SER A 36 -13.69 8.85 51.24
N SER A 37 -12.99 9.90 51.65
CA SER A 37 -11.76 10.36 51.04
C SER A 37 -10.67 9.30 51.16
N ARG A 38 -10.42 8.59 50.05
CA ARG A 38 -9.20 7.80 49.90
C ARG A 38 -8.46 8.31 48.64
N ALA A 39 -7.52 9.24 48.88
CA ALA A 39 -6.56 9.68 47.90
C ALA A 39 -5.77 8.46 47.40
N GLY A 40 -6.24 7.85 46.30
CA GLY A 40 -5.48 6.88 45.53
C GLY A 40 -4.38 7.61 44.77
N LYS A 41 -3.14 7.36 45.16
CA LYS A 41 -1.95 7.73 44.42
C LYS A 41 -2.09 7.32 42.97
N ALA A 42 -2.48 8.23 42.10
CA ALA A 42 -2.32 8.09 40.65
C ALA A 42 -0.82 8.06 40.39
N SER A 43 -0.26 6.89 40.17
CA SER A 43 1.10 6.74 39.65
C SER A 43 1.12 7.36 38.26
N SER A 44 1.65 8.58 38.17
CA SER A 44 2.01 9.21 36.92
C SER A 44 3.18 8.45 36.29
N VAL A 45 2.88 7.33 35.62
CA VAL A 45 3.82 6.76 34.65
C VAL A 45 3.86 7.75 33.50
N SER A 46 4.99 8.43 33.35
CA SER A 46 5.19 9.49 32.38
C SER A 46 4.84 9.02 30.97
N GLU A 47 3.95 9.76 30.28
CA GLU A 47 3.50 9.52 28.90
C GLU A 47 4.61 9.15 27.90
N PRO A 48 5.82 9.75 27.94
CA PRO A 48 6.95 9.40 27.07
C PRO A 48 7.46 7.98 27.25
N LYS A 49 7.45 7.42 28.46
CA LYS A 49 7.91 6.04 28.72
C LYS A 49 6.92 5.01 28.17
N ARG A 50 5.63 5.25 28.37
CA ARG A 50 4.55 4.38 27.87
C ARG A 50 4.48 4.36 26.34
N ARG A 51 4.79 5.47 25.66
CA ARG A 51 4.92 5.54 24.20
C ARG A 51 6.14 4.75 23.69
N LYS A 52 7.29 4.88 24.33
CA LYS A 52 8.49 4.13 23.97
C LYS A 52 8.30 2.63 24.15
N ASP A 53 7.69 2.20 25.23
CA ASP A 53 7.39 0.79 25.51
C ASP A 53 6.39 0.23 24.47
N GLY A 54 5.43 1.03 24.00
CA GLY A 54 4.48 0.68 22.96
C GLY A 54 5.15 0.50 21.59
N VAL A 55 6.06 1.40 21.20
CA VAL A 55 6.83 1.29 19.95
C VAL A 55 7.71 0.05 19.97
N ALA A 56 8.48 -0.17 21.04
CA ALA A 56 9.34 -1.33 21.16
C ALA A 56 8.55 -2.65 21.14
N THR A 57 7.34 -2.67 21.71
CA THR A 57 6.46 -3.85 21.64
C THR A 57 5.97 -4.13 20.23
N ARG A 58 5.56 -3.10 19.50
CA ARG A 58 5.14 -3.21 18.10
C ARG A 58 6.27 -3.73 17.21
N GLU A 59 7.47 -3.18 17.36
CA GLU A 59 8.67 -3.60 16.62
C GLU A 59 9.00 -5.06 16.90
N ARG A 60 8.99 -5.48 18.17
CA ARG A 60 9.23 -6.89 18.54
C ARG A 60 8.23 -7.85 17.90
N ILE A 61 6.94 -7.52 17.87
CA ILE A 61 5.92 -8.32 17.19
C ILE A 61 6.24 -8.43 15.69
N LEU A 62 6.65 -7.32 15.08
CA LEU A 62 6.95 -7.25 13.65
C LEU A 62 8.21 -8.04 13.29
N ASP A 63 9.26 -7.99 14.11
CA ASP A 63 10.49 -8.76 13.93
C ASP A 63 10.25 -10.27 14.05
N VAL A 64 9.45 -10.68 15.02
CA VAL A 64 9.05 -12.08 15.18
C VAL A 64 8.24 -12.56 13.97
N ALA A 65 7.29 -11.73 13.51
CA ALA A 65 6.50 -12.04 12.33
C ALA A 65 7.38 -12.18 11.08
N ARG A 66 8.32 -11.26 10.87
CA ARG A 66 9.32 -11.29 9.78
C ARG A 66 10.13 -12.59 9.82
N ALA A 67 10.65 -12.96 10.99
CA ALA A 67 11.43 -14.19 11.17
C ALA A 67 10.61 -15.44 10.85
N LEU A 68 9.33 -15.48 11.25
CA LEU A 68 8.43 -16.59 10.96
C LEU A 68 8.10 -16.68 9.47
N ILE A 69 7.83 -15.53 8.81
CA ILE A 69 7.56 -15.48 7.36
C ILE A 69 8.79 -15.97 6.58
N ARG A 70 9.99 -15.55 6.96
CA ARG A 70 11.23 -16.03 6.34
C ARG A 70 11.42 -17.54 6.50
N LYS A 71 11.08 -18.08 7.67
CA LYS A 71 11.33 -19.49 8.01
C LYS A 71 10.33 -20.45 7.37
N LYS A 72 9.04 -20.11 7.32
CA LYS A 72 7.98 -21.06 6.95
C LYS A 72 6.90 -20.50 6.01
N GLY A 73 7.09 -19.27 5.55
CA GLY A 73 6.13 -18.57 4.71
C GLY A 73 5.01 -17.87 5.49
N PHE A 74 4.31 -16.99 4.81
CA PHE A 74 3.25 -16.18 5.40
C PHE A 74 2.04 -17.03 5.82
N ASP A 75 1.59 -17.95 4.96
CA ASP A 75 0.36 -18.72 5.21
C ASP A 75 0.48 -19.60 6.45
N ALA A 76 1.65 -20.19 6.68
CA ALA A 76 1.91 -21.03 7.84
C ALA A 76 2.18 -20.26 9.15
N ALA A 77 2.47 -18.97 9.10
CA ALA A 77 2.62 -18.13 10.30
C ALA A 77 1.24 -17.73 10.84
N SER A 78 0.96 -17.94 12.14
CA SER A 78 -0.29 -17.55 12.78
C SER A 78 -0.08 -16.41 13.78
N MET A 79 -1.12 -15.55 13.96
CA MET A 79 -1.07 -14.49 14.99
C MET A 79 -0.82 -15.03 16.40
N ARG A 80 -1.35 -16.23 16.70
CA ARG A 80 -1.11 -16.90 17.99
C ARG A 80 0.37 -17.24 18.19
N GLU A 81 1.03 -17.76 17.17
CA GLU A 81 2.45 -18.08 17.23
C GLU A 81 3.33 -16.83 17.28
N ILE A 82 2.95 -15.79 16.50
CA ILE A 82 3.64 -14.50 16.54
C ILE A 82 3.55 -13.91 17.94
N ALA A 83 2.35 -13.85 18.55
CA ALA A 83 2.14 -13.35 19.90
C ALA A 83 2.95 -14.14 20.94
N SER A 84 2.89 -15.48 20.88
CA SER A 84 3.64 -16.37 21.79
C SER A 84 5.14 -16.12 21.72
N ARG A 85 5.71 -16.03 20.51
CA ARG A 85 7.15 -15.80 20.32
C ARG A 85 7.59 -14.38 20.63
N ALA A 86 6.69 -13.41 20.46
CA ALA A 86 6.92 -12.01 20.84
C ALA A 86 6.69 -11.77 22.34
N GLU A 87 6.35 -12.82 23.10
CA GLU A 87 6.08 -12.76 24.54
C GLU A 87 5.01 -11.74 24.90
N VAL A 88 3.93 -11.71 24.09
CA VAL A 88 2.76 -10.85 24.30
C VAL A 88 1.48 -11.69 24.30
N SER A 89 0.41 -11.13 24.91
CA SER A 89 -0.92 -11.75 24.78
C SER A 89 -1.42 -11.66 23.34
N LEU A 90 -2.24 -12.60 22.92
CA LEU A 90 -2.88 -12.57 21.59
C LEU A 90 -3.72 -11.29 21.40
N GLY A 91 -4.43 -10.84 22.46
CA GLY A 91 -5.17 -9.59 22.43
C GLY A 91 -4.29 -8.36 22.20
N LEU A 92 -3.07 -8.35 22.80
CA LEU A 92 -2.12 -7.26 22.58
C LEU A 92 -1.55 -7.31 21.16
N ALA A 93 -1.30 -8.48 20.59
CA ALA A 93 -0.87 -8.60 19.21
C ALA A 93 -1.92 -8.04 18.23
N TYR A 94 -3.21 -8.34 18.45
CA TYR A 94 -4.32 -7.77 17.66
C TYR A 94 -4.56 -6.28 17.92
N HIS A 95 -4.18 -5.76 19.07
CA HIS A 95 -4.20 -4.32 19.33
C HIS A 95 -3.23 -3.56 18.42
N TYR A 96 -2.04 -4.13 18.16
CA TYR A 96 -1.04 -3.52 17.27
C TYR A 96 -1.27 -3.82 15.79
N PHE A 97 -1.77 -4.98 15.46
CA PHE A 97 -2.02 -5.46 14.09
C PHE A 97 -3.42 -6.07 14.03
N ALA A 98 -4.38 -5.30 13.54
CA ALA A 98 -5.80 -5.69 13.53
C ALA A 98 -6.07 -7.03 12.82
N SER A 99 -5.20 -7.40 11.88
CA SER A 99 -5.23 -8.69 11.20
C SER A 99 -3.79 -9.16 10.91
N LYS A 100 -3.67 -10.41 10.50
CA LYS A 100 -2.39 -10.93 10.00
C LYS A 100 -1.93 -10.20 8.74
N ASP A 101 -2.87 -9.77 7.90
CA ASP A 101 -2.59 -9.05 6.65
C ASP A 101 -2.08 -7.62 6.87
N ALA A 102 -2.27 -7.05 8.08
CA ALA A 102 -1.66 -5.78 8.45
C ALA A 102 -0.12 -5.87 8.63
N ILE A 103 0.43 -7.06 8.84
CA ILE A 103 1.88 -7.28 9.04
C ILE A 103 2.68 -7.00 7.77
N PRO A 104 2.36 -7.56 6.58
CA PRO A 104 3.05 -7.22 5.34
C PRO A 104 3.08 -5.73 5.05
N MET A 105 1.99 -5.01 5.33
CA MET A 105 1.93 -3.56 5.14
C MET A 105 2.85 -2.80 6.08
N ALA A 106 2.95 -3.24 7.34
CA ALA A 106 3.89 -2.64 8.28
C ALA A 106 5.35 -2.89 7.87
N LEU A 107 5.67 -4.09 7.39
CA LEU A 107 6.99 -4.41 6.83
C LEU A 107 7.28 -3.59 5.57
N TYR A 108 6.28 -3.35 4.73
CA TYR A 108 6.40 -2.48 3.57
C TYR A 108 6.73 -1.03 3.97
N ALA A 109 6.05 -0.49 4.97
CA ALA A 109 6.34 0.85 5.49
C ALA A 109 7.78 0.98 6.02
N GLU A 110 8.27 -0.03 6.75
CA GLU A 110 9.68 -0.07 7.19
C GLU A 110 10.66 -0.10 6.01
N HIS A 111 10.36 -0.90 4.98
CA HIS A 111 11.22 -0.97 3.79
C HIS A 111 11.28 0.37 3.06
N ILE A 112 10.16 1.12 2.95
CA ILE A 112 10.14 2.46 2.35
C ILE A 112 11.01 3.41 3.17
N THR A 113 10.85 3.43 4.50
CA THR A 113 11.63 4.31 5.38
C THR A 113 13.13 4.02 5.26
N LYS A 114 13.52 2.75 5.39
CA LYS A 114 14.91 2.34 5.26
C LYS A 114 15.50 2.64 3.88
N HIS A 115 14.71 2.40 2.82
CA HIS A 115 15.12 2.73 1.46
C HIS A 115 15.37 4.23 1.30
N ALA A 116 14.45 5.07 1.79
CA ALA A 116 14.59 6.53 1.72
C ALA A 116 15.83 7.03 2.48
N GLU A 117 16.16 6.45 3.63
CA GLU A 117 17.37 6.78 4.38
C GLU A 117 18.64 6.43 3.61
N LEU A 118 18.74 5.20 3.11
CA LEU A 118 19.89 4.72 2.34
C LEU A 118 20.06 5.49 1.04
N ALA A 119 18.97 5.75 0.33
CA ALA A 119 19.02 6.49 -0.93
C ALA A 119 19.43 7.94 -0.71
N ARG A 120 18.88 8.62 0.29
CA ARG A 120 19.25 10.00 0.62
C ARG A 120 20.74 10.11 0.91
N GLU A 121 21.31 9.17 1.67
CA GLU A 121 22.75 9.14 1.94
C GLU A 121 23.56 8.91 0.65
N ALA A 122 23.12 7.93 -0.15
CA ALA A 122 23.80 7.61 -1.40
C ALA A 122 23.74 8.75 -2.44
N LEU A 123 22.70 9.57 -2.44
CA LEU A 123 22.54 10.69 -3.38
C LEU A 123 23.41 11.92 -3.06
N LYS A 124 23.92 12.06 -1.83
CA LYS A 124 24.72 13.24 -1.42
C LYS A 124 25.96 13.49 -2.27
N THR A 125 26.57 12.44 -2.77
CA THR A 125 27.85 12.50 -3.50
C THR A 125 27.73 12.25 -4.99
N ARG A 126 26.51 12.02 -5.50
CA ARG A 126 26.28 11.68 -6.90
C ARG A 126 25.72 12.86 -7.68
N THR A 127 26.42 13.20 -8.73
CA THR A 127 26.10 14.35 -9.62
C THR A 127 25.63 13.94 -11.01
N ASP A 128 25.92 12.70 -11.46
CA ASP A 128 25.41 12.17 -12.73
C ASP A 128 24.03 11.55 -12.54
N LEU A 129 23.09 11.80 -13.46
CA LEU A 129 21.72 11.31 -13.37
C LEU A 129 21.66 9.77 -13.38
N ALA A 130 22.48 9.09 -14.18
CA ALA A 130 22.50 7.62 -14.19
C ALA A 130 22.99 7.07 -12.85
N GLU A 131 24.04 7.67 -12.27
CA GLU A 131 24.54 7.26 -10.96
C GLU A 131 23.50 7.48 -9.85
N ARG A 132 22.73 8.56 -9.92
CA ARG A 132 21.64 8.85 -8.97
C ARG A 132 20.53 7.81 -9.10
N ILE A 133 20.09 7.50 -10.31
CA ILE A 133 19.07 6.47 -10.57
C ILE A 133 19.56 5.11 -10.09
N GLU A 134 20.78 4.72 -10.48
CA GLU A 134 21.39 3.45 -10.08
C GLU A 134 21.47 3.32 -8.56
N ALA A 135 21.93 4.36 -7.87
CA ALA A 135 22.04 4.37 -6.41
C ALA A 135 20.67 4.22 -5.72
N ALA A 136 19.65 4.93 -6.19
CA ALA A 136 18.31 4.80 -5.66
C ALA A 136 17.74 3.39 -5.86
N MET A 137 17.96 2.78 -7.01
CA MET A 137 17.48 1.41 -7.28
C MET A 137 18.24 0.37 -6.44
N LEU A 138 19.58 0.47 -6.36
CA LEU A 138 20.40 -0.47 -5.59
C LEU A 138 20.12 -0.40 -4.10
N THR A 139 19.98 0.80 -3.53
CA THR A 139 19.61 0.97 -2.11
C THR A 139 18.23 0.39 -1.81
N GLY A 140 17.33 0.37 -2.79
CA GLY A 140 16.04 -0.31 -2.71
C GLY A 140 16.18 -1.83 -2.58
N LEU A 141 17.11 -2.45 -3.30
CA LEU A 141 17.43 -3.88 -3.15
C LEU A 141 18.08 -4.15 -1.80
N ASP A 142 19.08 -3.34 -1.42
CA ASP A 142 19.85 -3.53 -0.20
C ASP A 142 18.98 -3.38 1.06
N ALA A 143 17.99 -2.46 1.04
CA ALA A 143 17.01 -2.33 2.12
C ALA A 143 16.20 -3.61 2.34
N ARG A 144 16.08 -4.48 1.33
CA ARG A 144 15.23 -5.67 1.27
C ARG A 144 16.00 -6.98 1.10
N ALA A 145 17.34 -6.94 1.06
CA ALA A 145 18.18 -8.09 0.70
C ALA A 145 17.85 -9.36 1.50
N ASN A 146 17.57 -9.21 2.78
CA ASN A 146 17.24 -10.33 3.67
C ASN A 146 15.74 -10.68 3.70
N ASP A 147 14.88 -9.97 2.95
CA ASP A 147 13.42 -10.08 3.04
C ASP A 147 12.76 -10.59 1.75
N ARG A 148 13.49 -11.27 0.86
CA ARG A 148 12.91 -11.82 -0.39
C ARG A 148 11.62 -12.64 -0.17
N PRO A 149 11.51 -13.54 0.84
CA PRO A 149 10.24 -14.24 1.12
C PRO A 149 9.10 -13.30 1.54
N VAL A 150 9.43 -12.20 2.23
CA VAL A 150 8.46 -11.17 2.62
C VAL A 150 8.01 -10.38 1.40
N LEU A 151 8.95 -10.02 0.50
CA LEU A 151 8.64 -9.33 -0.75
C LEU A 151 7.70 -10.15 -1.65
N HIS A 152 7.86 -11.47 -1.69
CA HIS A 152 6.95 -12.34 -2.45
C HIS A 152 5.51 -12.26 -1.93
N VAL A 153 5.34 -12.25 -0.60
CA VAL A 153 4.01 -12.06 0.01
C VAL A 153 3.46 -10.66 -0.28
N MET A 154 4.31 -9.65 -0.12
CA MET A 154 3.93 -8.26 -0.39
C MET A 154 3.51 -8.06 -1.84
N ALA A 155 4.23 -8.63 -2.81
CA ALA A 155 3.89 -8.54 -4.22
C ALA A 155 2.47 -9.09 -4.50
N ARG A 156 2.11 -10.22 -3.89
CA ARG A 156 0.74 -10.76 -4.01
C ARG A 156 -0.32 -9.82 -3.43
N THR A 157 -0.07 -9.26 -2.25
CA THR A 157 -1.01 -8.37 -1.56
C THR A 157 -1.16 -7.02 -2.26
N VAL A 158 -0.05 -6.47 -2.75
CA VAL A 158 0.00 -5.16 -3.43
C VAL A 158 -0.66 -5.20 -4.81
N LEU A 159 -0.60 -6.35 -5.50
CA LEU A 159 -1.22 -6.57 -6.81
C LEU A 159 -2.67 -7.09 -6.72
N ASP A 160 -3.17 -7.40 -5.54
CA ASP A 160 -4.57 -7.75 -5.32
C ASP A 160 -5.41 -6.48 -5.26
N PHE A 161 -6.14 -6.18 -6.33
CA PHE A 161 -6.93 -4.95 -6.47
C PHE A 161 -8.08 -4.82 -5.48
N ASP A 162 -8.56 -5.94 -4.93
CA ASP A 162 -9.64 -5.95 -3.93
C ASP A 162 -9.10 -5.77 -2.50
N SER A 163 -7.78 -5.81 -2.32
CA SER A 163 -7.14 -5.66 -1.03
C SER A 163 -7.05 -4.18 -0.61
N PRO A 164 -7.36 -3.82 0.64
CA PRO A 164 -7.05 -2.49 1.18
C PRO A 164 -5.54 -2.20 1.23
N ALA A 165 -4.71 -3.22 1.05
CA ALA A 165 -3.26 -3.12 0.94
C ALA A 165 -2.78 -3.06 -0.53
N SER A 166 -3.69 -2.97 -1.49
CA SER A 166 -3.37 -2.78 -2.91
C SER A 166 -2.53 -1.53 -3.14
N LEU A 167 -1.69 -1.58 -4.17
CA LEU A 167 -0.89 -0.43 -4.59
C LEU A 167 -1.73 0.82 -4.88
N PHE A 168 -2.96 0.63 -5.33
CA PHE A 168 -3.88 1.71 -5.73
C PHE A 168 -4.94 2.04 -4.67
N ALA A 169 -4.96 1.31 -3.55
CA ALA A 169 -5.91 1.57 -2.48
C ALA A 169 -5.68 2.97 -1.85
N LYS A 170 -6.74 3.52 -1.30
CA LYS A 170 -6.69 4.81 -0.57
C LYS A 170 -5.82 4.69 0.68
N GLU A 171 -5.88 3.56 1.34
CA GLU A 171 -5.15 3.26 2.57
C GLU A 171 -3.63 3.25 2.37
N THR A 172 -3.17 2.94 1.15
CA THR A 172 -1.74 2.91 0.80
C THR A 172 -1.22 4.21 0.19
N HIS A 173 -2.09 5.22 0.00
CA HIS A 173 -1.72 6.49 -0.64
C HIS A 173 -0.50 7.14 -0.01
N ALA A 174 -0.45 7.29 1.31
CA ALA A 174 0.67 7.92 2.00
C ALA A 174 2.00 7.16 1.81
N LEU A 175 1.96 5.82 1.78
CA LEU A 175 3.15 4.98 1.52
C LEU A 175 3.60 5.10 0.07
N ARG A 176 2.66 5.13 -0.86
CA ARG A 176 2.93 5.33 -2.29
C ARG A 176 3.58 6.69 -2.52
N GLU A 177 3.02 7.76 -1.96
CA GLU A 177 3.57 9.11 -2.06
C GLU A 177 4.97 9.22 -1.45
N ALA A 178 5.22 8.61 -0.30
CA ALA A 178 6.54 8.56 0.29
C ALA A 178 7.56 7.84 -0.60
N SER A 179 7.13 6.77 -1.28
CA SER A 179 7.97 6.01 -2.21
C SER A 179 8.25 6.77 -3.51
N ILE A 180 7.25 7.47 -4.07
CA ILE A 180 7.43 8.34 -5.26
C ILE A 180 8.30 9.55 -4.91
N GLY A 181 8.11 10.13 -3.71
CA GLY A 181 8.88 11.26 -3.22
C GLY A 181 10.39 11.03 -3.26
N LEU A 182 10.84 9.82 -2.98
CA LEU A 182 12.26 9.46 -3.14
C LEU A 182 12.75 9.65 -4.58
N PHE A 183 11.94 9.25 -5.57
CA PHE A 183 12.31 9.42 -6.98
C PHE A 183 12.20 10.86 -7.45
N ARG A 184 11.35 11.70 -6.83
CA ARG A 184 11.38 13.15 -7.04
C ARG A 184 12.72 13.73 -6.60
N ASP A 185 13.29 13.26 -5.47
CA ASP A 185 14.64 13.66 -5.03
C ASP A 185 15.71 13.23 -6.04
N VAL A 186 15.58 12.05 -6.66
CA VAL A 186 16.52 11.56 -7.69
C VAL A 186 16.53 12.47 -8.91
N VAL A 187 15.35 12.88 -9.40
CA VAL A 187 15.19 13.66 -10.64
C VAL A 187 15.31 15.17 -10.43
N THR A 188 15.41 15.65 -9.19
CA THR A 188 15.76 17.02 -8.88
C THR A 188 17.24 17.23 -9.20
N HIS A 189 17.52 17.46 -10.49
CA HIS A 189 18.84 17.54 -11.06
C HIS A 189 18.85 18.52 -12.24
N ASP A 190 19.96 19.23 -12.44
CA ASP A 190 20.07 20.32 -13.43
C ASP A 190 19.88 19.86 -14.88
N THR A 191 20.16 18.58 -15.18
CA THR A 191 19.99 18.01 -16.53
C THR A 191 18.56 17.60 -16.84
N VAL A 192 17.66 17.61 -15.86
CA VAL A 192 16.26 17.22 -16.03
C VAL A 192 15.40 18.48 -16.16
N LEU A 193 14.77 18.66 -17.31
CA LEU A 193 13.80 19.75 -17.51
C LEU A 193 12.69 19.66 -16.45
N GLU A 194 12.26 20.80 -15.94
CA GLU A 194 11.30 20.85 -14.84
C GLU A 194 9.98 20.14 -15.16
N GLU A 195 9.51 20.33 -16.39
CA GLU A 195 8.30 19.68 -16.91
C GLU A 195 8.38 18.15 -17.01
N LEU A 196 9.60 17.59 -17.04
CA LEU A 196 9.83 16.15 -17.08
C LEU A 196 10.03 15.53 -15.68
N ARG A 197 10.22 16.32 -14.62
CA ARG A 197 10.56 15.80 -13.30
C ARG A 197 9.47 14.90 -12.72
N GLU A 198 8.22 15.33 -12.72
CA GLU A 198 7.13 14.51 -12.19
C GLU A 198 6.85 13.27 -13.02
N PRO A 199 6.73 13.34 -14.37
CA PRO A 199 6.62 12.15 -15.21
C PRO A 199 7.78 11.16 -15.02
N LEU A 200 9.00 11.65 -14.93
CA LEU A 200 10.19 10.82 -14.76
C LEU A 200 10.24 10.17 -13.38
N ALA A 201 9.89 10.91 -12.32
CA ALA A 201 9.82 10.35 -10.97
C ALA A 201 8.84 9.19 -10.90
N LEU A 202 7.66 9.34 -11.52
CA LEU A 202 6.64 8.29 -11.60
C LEU A 202 7.12 7.09 -12.43
N ALA A 203 7.77 7.34 -13.58
CA ALA A 203 8.32 6.28 -14.41
C ALA A 203 9.42 5.50 -13.67
N LEU A 204 10.32 6.19 -12.96
CA LEU A 204 11.35 5.55 -12.13
C LEU A 204 10.77 4.75 -10.98
N TRP A 205 9.75 5.26 -10.31
CA TRP A 205 9.04 4.51 -9.27
C TRP A 205 8.40 3.24 -9.83
N THR A 206 7.73 3.32 -10.98
CA THR A 206 7.13 2.16 -11.66
C THR A 206 8.21 1.15 -12.08
N MET A 207 9.32 1.64 -12.63
CA MET A 207 10.47 0.81 -12.97
C MET A 207 11.05 0.12 -11.72
N HIS A 208 11.13 0.81 -10.59
CA HIS A 208 11.59 0.24 -9.32
C HIS A 208 10.71 -0.92 -8.87
N LEU A 209 9.37 -0.81 -9.00
CA LEU A 209 8.46 -1.92 -8.70
C LEU A 209 8.72 -3.14 -9.59
N GLY A 210 8.92 -2.92 -10.89
CA GLY A 210 9.31 -3.98 -11.84
C GLY A 210 10.65 -4.63 -11.48
N ILE A 211 11.64 -3.83 -11.08
CA ILE A 211 12.95 -4.32 -10.61
C ILE A 211 12.79 -5.15 -9.33
N LEU A 212 11.97 -4.74 -8.38
CA LEU A 212 11.69 -5.52 -7.16
C LEU A 212 11.03 -6.86 -7.48
N LEU A 213 10.10 -6.91 -8.44
CA LEU A 213 9.51 -8.17 -8.91
C LEU A 213 10.57 -9.09 -9.54
N ARG A 214 11.47 -8.52 -10.38
CA ARG A 214 12.60 -9.28 -10.94
C ARG A 214 13.55 -9.79 -9.85
N PHE A 215 13.86 -8.95 -8.86
CA PHE A 215 14.76 -9.27 -7.73
C PHE A 215 14.24 -10.45 -6.90
N VAL A 216 12.91 -10.55 -6.69
CA VAL A 216 12.31 -11.68 -5.96
C VAL A 216 12.58 -13.01 -6.66
N HIS A 217 12.65 -13.02 -7.99
CA HIS A 217 12.83 -14.20 -8.83
C HIS A 217 14.26 -14.35 -9.39
N ASP A 218 15.21 -13.52 -8.95
CA ASP A 218 16.60 -13.59 -9.40
C ASP A 218 17.41 -14.56 -8.54
N ASP A 219 17.69 -15.75 -9.09
CA ASP A 219 18.50 -16.78 -8.45
C ASP A 219 19.99 -16.70 -8.80
N SER A 220 20.40 -15.71 -9.59
CA SER A 220 21.81 -15.49 -9.90
C SER A 220 22.60 -15.11 -8.64
N PRO A 221 23.87 -15.54 -8.51
CA PRO A 221 24.71 -15.24 -7.35
C PRO A 221 24.77 -13.72 -7.07
N GLY A 222 24.37 -13.30 -5.86
CA GLY A 222 24.33 -11.89 -5.48
C GLY A 222 23.32 -11.05 -6.27
N GLN A 223 22.34 -11.70 -6.93
CA GLN A 223 21.33 -11.05 -7.79
C GLN A 223 22.00 -10.18 -8.89
N LYS A 224 23.07 -10.70 -9.47
CA LYS A 224 23.89 -9.98 -10.45
C LYS A 224 23.11 -9.57 -11.69
N GLU A 225 22.12 -10.37 -12.12
CA GLU A 225 21.31 -10.05 -13.29
C GLU A 225 20.39 -8.85 -13.04
N THR A 226 19.79 -8.77 -11.87
CA THR A 226 18.97 -7.61 -11.46
C THR A 226 19.84 -6.36 -11.30
N ARG A 227 21.05 -6.49 -10.71
CA ARG A 227 21.99 -5.36 -10.58
C ARG A 227 22.48 -4.87 -11.93
N LEU A 228 22.79 -5.77 -12.87
CA LEU A 228 23.13 -5.40 -14.24
C LEU A 228 21.97 -4.71 -14.97
N LEU A 229 20.74 -5.19 -14.78
CA LEU A 229 19.55 -4.55 -15.32
C LEU A 229 19.43 -3.10 -14.82
N ILE A 230 19.64 -2.87 -13.51
CA ILE A 230 19.63 -1.51 -12.93
C ILE A 230 20.66 -0.63 -13.60
N GLU A 231 21.92 -1.07 -13.66
CA GLU A 231 23.03 -0.32 -14.28
C GLU A 231 22.70 0.10 -15.73
N LYS A 232 22.25 -0.86 -16.54
CA LYS A 232 21.93 -0.60 -17.97
C LYS A 232 20.69 0.30 -18.11
N SER A 233 19.66 0.09 -17.31
CA SER A 233 18.44 0.91 -17.34
C SER A 233 18.71 2.34 -16.89
N ALA A 234 19.55 2.56 -15.87
CA ALA A 234 19.91 3.89 -15.41
C ALA A 234 20.60 4.72 -16.49
N ARG A 235 21.55 4.11 -17.22
CA ARG A 235 22.23 4.75 -18.35
C ARG A 235 21.26 5.06 -19.49
N LEU A 236 20.41 4.10 -19.85
CA LEU A 236 19.40 4.29 -20.90
C LEU A 236 18.45 5.46 -20.55
N VAL A 237 17.97 5.52 -19.31
CA VAL A 237 17.07 6.62 -18.86
C VAL A 237 17.79 7.96 -18.95
N ARG A 238 19.04 8.08 -18.48
CA ARG A 238 19.84 9.29 -18.63
C ARG A 238 19.94 9.73 -20.09
N ASP A 239 20.25 8.79 -21.00
CA ASP A 239 20.41 9.10 -22.42
C ASP A 239 19.08 9.53 -23.06
N LEU A 240 17.97 8.90 -22.68
CA LEU A 240 16.63 9.32 -23.10
C LEU A 240 16.26 10.71 -22.59
N VAL A 241 16.55 11.02 -21.32
CA VAL A 241 16.31 12.34 -20.73
C VAL A 241 17.13 13.41 -21.45
N PHE A 242 18.41 13.12 -21.75
CA PHE A 242 19.25 14.01 -22.54
C PHE A 242 18.65 14.26 -23.93
N MET A 243 18.22 13.21 -24.62
CA MET A 243 17.57 13.33 -25.94
C MET A 243 16.28 14.18 -25.88
N LEU A 244 15.44 13.96 -24.88
CA LEU A 244 14.21 14.74 -24.69
C LEU A 244 14.48 16.23 -24.39
N GLY A 245 15.67 16.56 -23.90
CA GLY A 245 16.12 17.94 -23.68
C GLY A 245 16.54 18.68 -24.94
N LEU A 246 16.72 17.99 -26.08
CA LEU A 246 17.20 18.62 -27.32
C LEU A 246 16.07 19.44 -27.98
N PRO A 247 16.38 20.63 -28.53
CA PRO A 247 15.35 21.53 -29.09
C PRO A 247 14.50 20.91 -30.20
N PHE A 248 15.14 20.10 -31.09
CA PHE A 248 14.43 19.49 -32.22
C PHE A 248 13.49 18.34 -31.81
N VAL A 249 13.54 17.86 -30.55
CA VAL A 249 12.66 16.82 -29.97
C VAL A 249 11.48 17.44 -29.23
N GLU A 250 11.41 18.76 -29.11
CA GLU A 250 10.37 19.49 -28.42
C GLU A 250 8.94 19.04 -28.83
N PRO A 251 8.58 18.87 -30.11
CA PRO A 251 7.24 18.43 -30.50
C PRO A 251 6.88 17.04 -29.97
N LEU A 252 7.85 16.12 -29.93
CA LEU A 252 7.65 14.78 -29.36
C LEU A 252 7.50 14.86 -27.85
N ARG A 253 8.30 15.67 -27.18
CA ARG A 253 8.21 15.91 -25.74
C ARG A 253 6.85 16.50 -25.35
N ALA A 254 6.38 17.53 -26.07
CA ALA A 254 5.07 18.12 -25.85
C ALA A 254 3.94 17.11 -26.03
N SER A 255 4.00 16.29 -27.07
CA SER A 255 3.03 15.21 -27.31
C SER A 255 3.04 14.16 -26.22
N LEU A 256 4.23 13.77 -25.70
CA LEU A 256 4.34 12.86 -24.57
C LEU A 256 3.68 13.42 -23.30
N LEU A 257 3.97 14.68 -22.97
CA LEU A 257 3.40 15.34 -21.80
C LEU A 257 1.88 15.47 -21.91
N ASP A 258 1.38 15.78 -23.10
CA ASP A 258 -0.07 15.87 -23.38
C ASP A 258 -0.77 14.52 -23.14
N VAL A 259 -0.21 13.44 -23.69
CA VAL A 259 -0.72 12.06 -23.46
C VAL A 259 -0.74 11.70 -21.99
N LEU A 260 0.32 12.00 -21.25
CA LEU A 260 0.41 11.67 -19.81
C LEU A 260 -0.59 12.50 -18.98
N THR A 261 -0.81 13.76 -19.35
CA THR A 261 -1.74 14.68 -18.68
C THR A 261 -3.18 14.32 -19.00
N GLN A 262 -3.53 14.20 -20.28
CA GLN A 262 -4.89 13.87 -20.73
C GLN A 262 -5.28 12.45 -20.39
N GLY A 263 -4.32 11.50 -20.41
CA GLY A 263 -4.50 10.13 -19.94
C GLY A 263 -4.69 10.01 -18.43
N GLY A 264 -4.60 11.11 -17.69
CA GLY A 264 -4.80 11.14 -16.24
C GLY A 264 -3.69 10.48 -15.43
N LEU A 265 -2.60 10.02 -16.06
CA LEU A 265 -1.52 9.30 -15.38
C LEU A 265 -0.82 10.17 -14.33
N LEU A 266 -0.65 11.47 -14.60
CA LEU A 266 -0.05 12.41 -13.64
C LEU A 266 -1.02 12.80 -12.53
N ASN A 267 -2.34 12.78 -12.80
CA ASN A 267 -3.37 13.14 -11.82
C ASN A 267 -3.88 11.93 -11.03
N ALA A 268 -3.96 10.75 -11.64
CA ALA A 268 -4.50 9.54 -11.03
C ALA A 268 -3.62 8.96 -9.91
N THR A 269 -2.30 9.15 -9.98
CA THR A 269 -1.37 8.73 -8.94
C THR A 269 -1.46 9.58 -7.69
N LEU A 270 -1.91 10.83 -7.84
CA LEU A 270 -2.03 11.78 -6.73
C LEU A 270 -3.41 11.71 -6.06
N ASN A 271 -4.47 11.37 -6.81
CA ASN A 271 -5.81 11.26 -6.24
C ASN A 271 -6.73 10.35 -7.08
N PRO A 272 -6.85 9.03 -6.78
CA PRO A 272 -7.70 8.12 -7.54
C PRO A 272 -9.19 8.49 -7.52
N HIS A 273 -9.63 9.37 -6.62
CA HIS A 273 -11.01 9.87 -6.55
C HIS A 273 -11.27 11.11 -7.42
N ALA A 274 -10.24 11.78 -7.92
CA ALA A 274 -10.43 12.94 -8.80
C ALA A 274 -10.95 12.53 -10.19
N VAL A 275 -10.65 11.30 -10.63
CA VAL A 275 -11.07 10.79 -11.95
C VAL A 275 -12.57 10.46 -11.99
N ALA A 276 -13.16 10.08 -10.85
CA ALA A 276 -14.59 9.74 -10.79
C ALA A 276 -15.54 10.96 -10.93
N SER A 277 -15.03 12.16 -10.71
CA SER A 277 -15.83 13.41 -10.84
C SER A 277 -15.80 14.05 -12.22
N THR A 278 -15.01 13.50 -13.16
CA THR A 278 -14.83 14.07 -14.51
C THR A 278 -15.54 13.28 -15.61
N ILE A 279 -16.30 12.25 -15.29
CA ILE A 279 -17.14 11.59 -16.28
C ILE A 279 -18.36 12.49 -16.49
N PRO A 280 -18.52 13.14 -17.67
CA PRO A 280 -19.72 13.88 -17.94
C PRO A 280 -20.90 12.91 -17.95
N THR A 281 -21.81 13.06 -17.01
CA THR A 281 -23.09 12.39 -17.06
C THR A 281 -23.79 12.86 -18.34
N HIS A 282 -23.86 12.01 -19.35
CA HIS A 282 -24.75 12.21 -20.47
C HIS A 282 -26.16 12.35 -19.89
N GLY A 283 -26.61 13.59 -19.81
CA GLY A 283 -27.99 13.92 -19.48
C GLY A 283 -28.91 13.25 -20.48
N THR A 284 -29.61 12.23 -20.05
CA THR A 284 -30.82 11.76 -20.71
C THR A 284 -31.87 12.86 -20.51
N ASN A 285 -32.07 13.68 -21.52
CA ASN A 285 -33.25 14.55 -21.61
C ASN A 285 -34.47 13.62 -21.70
N PRO A 286 -35.50 13.82 -20.88
CA PRO A 286 -36.78 13.16 -21.07
C PRO A 286 -37.42 13.72 -22.35
N PRO A 287 -38.20 12.92 -23.10
CA PRO A 287 -38.87 13.41 -24.30
C PRO A 287 -39.98 14.39 -23.94
N ASP A 288 -39.94 15.58 -24.57
CA ASP A 288 -40.97 16.59 -24.52
C ASP A 288 -42.33 15.99 -24.96
N ALA A 289 -43.28 16.00 -24.05
CA ALA A 289 -44.67 15.73 -24.34
C ALA A 289 -45.28 17.00 -24.99
N THR A 290 -45.29 17.03 -26.30
CA THR A 290 -46.10 18.00 -27.08
C THR A 290 -47.57 17.62 -26.97
N THR A 291 -48.29 18.34 -26.15
CA THR A 291 -49.78 18.40 -26.21
C THR A 291 -50.20 19.21 -27.40
N SER A 292 -50.88 18.53 -28.32
CA SER A 292 -51.77 19.03 -29.33
C SER A 292 -52.91 19.84 -28.73
N ASN A 293 -53.21 21.03 -29.25
CA ASN A 293 -54.53 21.59 -29.29
C ASN A 293 -54.62 22.59 -30.43
N GLY A 294 -55.24 22.24 -31.54
CA GLY A 294 -55.99 23.16 -32.36
C GLY A 294 -57.37 23.40 -31.72
N PRO A 295 -58.34 24.12 -32.27
CA PRO A 295 -58.49 24.58 -33.65
C PRO A 295 -59.16 26.00 -33.79
N HIS A 296 -59.53 26.36 -35.01
CA HIS A 296 -60.57 27.21 -35.48
C HIS A 296 -60.30 28.68 -35.78
N ASN A 297 -60.67 28.92 -37.04
CA ASN A 297 -61.45 30.05 -37.65
C ASN A 297 -60.65 31.21 -38.25
N ALA A 298 -60.77 31.32 -39.46
CA ALA A 298 -61.47 32.10 -40.44
C ALA A 298 -60.66 32.21 -41.74
#